data_f22d8177b47b3c4affd6a72e9b1f4d35
#
_entry.id   f22d8177b47b3c4affd6a72e9b1f4d35
#
_cell.length_a   1.000
_cell.length_b   1.000
_cell.length_c   1.000
_cell.angle_alpha   90.00
_cell.angle_beta   90.00
_cell.angle_gamma   90.00
#
_symmetry.space_group_name_H-M   'P 1'
#
loop_
_entity.id
_entity.type
_entity.pdbx_description
1 polymer ?
#
loop_
_entity_poly.entity_id
_entity_poly.type
_entity_poly.pdbx_seq_one_letter_code
_entity_poly.pdbx_strand_id
1 'polypeptide(L)'
;MADRAADDDLLDSFVSTGHLPPADRIVELVTKAYDRYRTNGEGKNSQVYPALARVPSELFGVCVVGTNGEVFAVGDAEQEFTIMSVSKPFIFALVCQELGPQAMRDKIGVNATGRAFNSLAAVETGDDGRTNPMVNAGAIATTSLVPGESLAAQWRFIHEGLSRFAGRTLPLNEEVYASASETNFRNQSLSRLLQSFNRIYMDPAVATDLYTKQCSLNVSAKDLAVMGATLADGGVNPITKQRVVDPQVCHYALAVMATAGLYETSGDWLYEIGLPGKSGIGGGIVTVSPGKGGLGTFAPPLDAAGNSVKGQLVAKYLSQSLGMDLFVSQPEP
;
A
#
# COMPACT_ATOMS: atom_id res chain seq x y z
N MET A 1 -20.84 16.70 -17.56
CA MET A 1 -19.99 16.43 -18.74
C MET A 1 -19.43 17.76 -19.19
N ALA A 2 -18.41 18.23 -18.52
CA ALA A 2 -17.70 19.45 -18.95
C ALA A 2 -16.22 19.21 -18.65
N ASP A 3 -15.43 19.43 -19.65
CA ASP A 3 -13.98 19.69 -19.65
C ASP A 3 -13.02 18.63 -19.11
N ARG A 4 -12.95 17.50 -19.81
CA ARG A 4 -11.78 16.58 -19.75
C ARG A 4 -10.79 16.77 -20.93
N ALA A 5 -10.95 17.84 -21.71
CA ALA A 5 -10.26 18.00 -23.00
C ALA A 5 -9.05 18.96 -23.00
N ALA A 6 -8.53 19.38 -21.84
CA ALA A 6 -7.48 20.43 -21.83
C ALA A 6 -6.15 20.00 -21.15
N ASP A 7 -5.91 18.73 -20.86
CA ASP A 7 -4.69 18.29 -20.15
C ASP A 7 -3.83 17.27 -20.92
N ASP A 8 -4.02 17.17 -22.23
CA ASP A 8 -3.16 16.39 -23.14
C ASP A 8 -1.94 17.23 -23.61
N ASP A 9 -1.30 17.94 -22.69
CA ASP A 9 0.08 18.38 -22.91
C ASP A 9 0.94 17.11 -22.93
N LEU A 10 1.40 16.76 -24.13
CA LEU A 10 2.32 15.67 -24.46
C LEU A 10 3.38 15.55 -23.37
N LEU A 11 3.12 14.71 -22.39
CA LEU A 11 4.16 14.18 -21.52
C LEU A 11 5.11 13.44 -22.43
N ASP A 12 6.35 13.90 -22.56
CA ASP A 12 7.42 13.14 -23.19
C ASP A 12 7.43 11.76 -22.54
N SER A 13 6.78 10.78 -23.16
CA SER A 13 6.65 9.43 -22.63
C SER A 13 8.04 8.78 -22.66
N PHE A 14 8.61 8.59 -21.47
CA PHE A 14 9.90 7.92 -21.34
C PHE A 14 9.68 6.42 -21.26
N VAL A 15 10.23 5.68 -22.21
CA VAL A 15 10.15 4.21 -22.21
C VAL A 15 11.13 3.62 -21.23
N SER A 16 10.64 2.64 -20.47
CA SER A 16 11.39 1.94 -19.44
C SER A 16 12.66 1.26 -20.00
N THR A 17 13.83 1.73 -19.56
CA THR A 17 15.14 1.12 -19.87
C THR A 17 15.62 0.11 -18.81
N GLY A 18 14.80 -0.23 -17.82
CA GLY A 18 15.20 -1.05 -16.67
C GLY A 18 15.72 -0.24 -15.48
N HIS A 19 15.99 1.05 -15.65
CA HIS A 19 16.49 1.95 -14.59
C HIS A 19 15.68 3.23 -14.52
N LEU A 20 15.70 3.90 -13.37
CA LEU A 20 15.22 5.27 -13.25
C LEU A 20 16.12 6.21 -14.07
N PRO A 21 15.59 7.35 -14.54
CA PRO A 21 16.41 8.37 -15.20
C PRO A 21 17.47 8.96 -14.24
N PRO A 22 18.42 9.79 -14.74
CA PRO A 22 19.40 10.47 -13.91
C PRO A 22 18.78 11.26 -12.76
N ALA A 23 19.50 11.40 -11.64
CA ALA A 23 19.01 11.99 -10.39
C ALA A 23 18.46 13.42 -10.55
N ASP A 24 19.10 14.27 -11.33
CA ASP A 24 18.66 15.63 -11.64
C ASP A 24 17.26 15.64 -12.32
N ARG A 25 17.04 14.71 -13.25
CA ARG A 25 15.75 14.56 -13.92
C ARG A 25 14.67 14.06 -12.95
N ILE A 26 15.00 13.16 -12.03
CA ILE A 26 14.05 12.69 -10.99
C ILE A 26 13.67 13.86 -10.08
N VAL A 27 14.64 14.64 -9.59
CA VAL A 27 14.38 15.83 -8.75
C VAL A 27 13.45 16.81 -9.47
N GLU A 28 13.72 17.13 -10.74
CA GLU A 28 12.88 18.01 -11.55
C GLU A 28 11.43 17.49 -11.62
N LEU A 29 11.23 16.21 -11.98
CA LEU A 29 9.91 15.64 -12.19
C LEU A 29 9.13 15.47 -10.88
N VAL A 30 9.78 15.08 -9.79
CA VAL A 30 9.15 14.98 -8.46
C VAL A 30 8.71 16.36 -7.96
N THR A 31 9.55 17.38 -8.15
CA THR A 31 9.18 18.77 -7.80
C THR A 31 8.03 19.28 -8.67
N LYS A 32 8.08 19.02 -9.98
CA LYS A 32 7.02 19.40 -10.92
C LYS A 32 5.68 18.72 -10.58
N ALA A 33 5.70 17.43 -10.21
CA ALA A 33 4.51 16.71 -9.77
C ALA A 33 3.90 17.34 -8.51
N TYR A 34 4.73 17.66 -7.52
CA TYR A 34 4.30 18.32 -6.29
C TYR A 34 3.67 19.69 -6.58
N ASP A 35 4.37 20.56 -7.32
CA ASP A 35 3.90 21.91 -7.61
C ASP A 35 2.59 21.90 -8.42
N ARG A 36 2.44 20.95 -9.35
CA ARG A 36 1.25 20.79 -10.17
C ARG A 36 0.00 20.45 -9.35
N TYR A 37 0.15 19.60 -8.33
CA TYR A 37 -1.00 19.04 -7.61
C TYR A 37 -1.18 19.57 -6.18
N ARG A 38 -0.25 20.36 -5.61
CA ARG A 38 -0.35 20.84 -4.23
C ARG A 38 -1.60 21.67 -3.92
N THR A 39 -2.13 22.37 -4.91
CA THR A 39 -3.34 23.22 -4.77
C THR A 39 -4.64 22.47 -5.07
N ASN A 40 -4.58 21.18 -5.48
CA ASN A 40 -5.80 20.40 -5.70
C ASN A 40 -6.51 20.19 -4.35
N GLY A 41 -7.77 20.65 -4.24
CA GLY A 41 -8.60 20.58 -3.04
C GLY A 41 -9.68 19.50 -3.10
N GLU A 42 -9.64 18.60 -4.08
CA GLU A 42 -10.64 17.54 -4.22
C GLU A 42 -10.49 16.46 -3.14
N GLY A 43 -11.60 15.81 -2.85
CA GLY A 43 -11.65 14.73 -1.86
C GLY A 43 -12.00 15.21 -0.45
N LYS A 44 -12.03 14.26 0.49
CA LYS A 44 -12.28 14.51 1.92
C LYS A 44 -11.47 13.55 2.75
N ASN A 45 -11.03 13.98 3.93
CA ASN A 45 -10.39 13.10 4.91
C ASN A 45 -11.30 11.93 5.27
N SER A 46 -10.70 10.79 5.57
CA SER A 46 -11.43 9.63 6.07
C SER A 46 -12.29 9.96 7.29
N GLN A 47 -13.54 9.54 7.26
CA GLN A 47 -14.49 9.65 8.39
C GLN A 47 -14.65 8.32 9.14
N VAL A 48 -13.85 7.30 8.78
CA VAL A 48 -13.96 5.95 9.38
C VAL A 48 -13.56 5.95 10.85
N TYR A 49 -12.47 6.67 11.17
CA TYR A 49 -12.02 6.87 12.55
C TYR A 49 -11.92 8.36 12.86
N PRO A 50 -12.45 8.82 14.01
CA PRO A 50 -12.42 10.25 14.38
C PRO A 50 -11.03 10.87 14.36
N ALA A 51 -9.99 10.11 14.71
CA ALA A 51 -8.61 10.58 14.67
C ALA A 51 -8.15 10.94 13.24
N LEU A 52 -8.55 10.18 12.22
CA LEU A 52 -8.20 10.47 10.82
C LEU A 52 -8.93 11.69 10.25
N ALA A 53 -10.16 11.94 10.73
CA ALA A 53 -10.96 13.08 10.27
C ALA A 53 -10.35 14.45 10.66
N ARG A 54 -9.51 14.48 11.71
CA ARG A 54 -8.89 15.69 12.24
C ARG A 54 -7.52 16.02 11.63
N VAL A 55 -6.96 15.13 10.79
CA VAL A 55 -5.67 15.38 10.15
C VAL A 55 -5.77 16.61 9.22
N PRO A 56 -4.80 17.53 9.23
CA PRO A 56 -4.81 18.69 8.33
C PRO A 56 -4.88 18.28 6.85
N SER A 57 -5.89 18.78 6.14
CA SER A 57 -6.18 18.35 4.76
C SER A 57 -5.19 18.88 3.71
N GLU A 58 -4.44 19.94 4.06
CA GLU A 58 -3.44 20.59 3.20
C GLU A 58 -2.13 19.82 3.09
N LEU A 59 -1.86 18.90 4.02
CA LEU A 59 -0.64 18.09 4.01
C LEU A 59 -0.47 17.36 2.68
N PHE A 60 0.75 17.43 2.15
CA PHE A 60 1.08 16.77 0.90
C PHE A 60 2.57 16.47 0.80
N GLY A 61 2.92 15.20 0.73
CA GLY A 61 4.29 14.71 0.61
C GLY A 61 4.44 13.71 -0.51
N VAL A 62 5.55 13.77 -1.23
CA VAL A 62 5.93 12.85 -2.31
C VAL A 62 7.37 12.41 -2.12
N CYS A 63 7.64 11.12 -2.27
CA CYS A 63 8.99 10.57 -2.23
C CYS A 63 9.16 9.45 -3.23
N VAL A 64 10.25 9.48 -4.00
CA VAL A 64 10.72 8.38 -4.84
C VAL A 64 12.01 7.84 -4.24
N VAL A 65 12.14 6.53 -4.15
CA VAL A 65 13.37 5.85 -3.71
C VAL A 65 13.78 4.82 -4.74
N GLY A 66 14.98 4.96 -5.28
CA GLY A 66 15.57 4.00 -6.22
C GLY A 66 16.08 2.73 -5.54
N THR A 67 16.21 1.63 -6.29
CA THR A 67 16.86 0.39 -5.78
C THR A 67 18.33 0.61 -5.44
N ASN A 68 18.96 1.66 -5.97
CA ASN A 68 20.32 2.10 -5.58
C ASN A 68 20.38 2.78 -4.19
N GLY A 69 19.24 3.13 -3.60
CA GLY A 69 19.11 3.79 -2.30
C GLY A 69 19.07 5.33 -2.37
N GLU A 70 19.06 5.93 -3.56
CA GLU A 70 18.85 7.37 -3.70
C GLU A 70 17.39 7.75 -3.34
N VAL A 71 17.24 8.86 -2.62
CA VAL A 71 15.96 9.34 -2.08
C VAL A 71 15.67 10.73 -2.64
N PHE A 72 14.49 10.90 -3.23
CA PHE A 72 14.02 12.13 -3.83
C PHE A 72 12.67 12.53 -3.19
N ALA A 73 12.69 13.50 -2.29
CA ALA A 73 11.56 13.87 -1.46
C ALA A 73 11.18 15.35 -1.61
N VAL A 74 9.88 15.66 -1.56
CA VAL A 74 9.35 17.03 -1.64
C VAL A 74 8.08 17.17 -0.79
N GLY A 75 7.85 18.40 -0.28
CA GLY A 75 6.71 18.70 0.58
C GLY A 75 6.80 17.99 1.93
N ASP A 76 5.65 17.57 2.46
CA ASP A 76 5.53 16.91 3.76
C ASP A 76 5.94 15.43 3.72
N ALA A 77 7.00 15.09 2.97
CA ALA A 77 7.41 13.71 2.72
C ALA A 77 7.88 12.96 3.98
N GLU A 78 8.30 13.67 5.02
CA GLU A 78 8.70 13.10 6.31
C GLU A 78 7.62 13.26 7.40
N GLN A 79 6.48 13.90 7.08
CA GLN A 79 5.34 13.98 8.00
C GLN A 79 4.79 12.61 8.30
N GLU A 80 4.71 12.25 9.59
CA GLU A 80 4.15 10.97 10.01
C GLU A 80 2.62 10.95 9.93
N PHE A 81 2.11 9.81 9.48
CA PHE A 81 0.69 9.46 9.43
C PHE A 81 0.53 7.94 9.62
N THR A 82 -0.66 7.45 9.89
CA THR A 82 -0.87 6.02 10.09
C THR A 82 -0.91 5.25 8.78
N ILE A 83 -0.18 4.13 8.73
CA ILE A 83 0.00 3.28 7.55
C ILE A 83 -1.31 2.69 7.01
N MET A 84 -2.27 2.42 7.89
CA MET A 84 -3.56 1.82 7.56
C MET A 84 -3.45 0.60 6.64
N SER A 85 -4.26 0.55 5.59
CA SER A 85 -4.28 -0.56 4.64
C SER A 85 -3.03 -0.70 3.78
N VAL A 86 -2.11 0.27 3.80
CA VAL A 86 -0.81 0.12 3.12
C VAL A 86 0.05 -0.96 3.80
N SER A 87 -0.22 -1.32 5.06
CA SER A 87 0.47 -2.42 5.75
C SER A 87 0.24 -3.80 5.12
N LYS A 88 -0.88 -4.00 4.43
CA LYS A 88 -1.36 -5.32 3.97
C LYS A 88 -0.39 -6.10 3.07
N PRO A 89 0.17 -5.52 1.98
CA PRO A 89 1.08 -6.26 1.12
C PRO A 89 2.37 -6.67 1.84
N PHE A 90 2.83 -5.88 2.79
CA PHE A 90 4.04 -6.18 3.54
C PHE A 90 3.82 -7.29 4.56
N ILE A 91 2.69 -7.31 5.27
CA ILE A 91 2.32 -8.44 6.14
C ILE A 91 2.07 -9.70 5.31
N PHE A 92 1.43 -9.58 4.15
CA PHE A 92 1.31 -10.71 3.22
C PHE A 92 2.68 -11.26 2.82
N ALA A 93 3.62 -10.40 2.46
CA ALA A 93 4.99 -10.80 2.11
C ALA A 93 5.69 -11.51 3.28
N LEU A 94 5.61 -10.97 4.49
CA LEU A 94 6.21 -11.59 5.68
C LEU A 94 5.63 -12.97 5.98
N VAL A 95 4.31 -13.12 5.93
CA VAL A 95 3.65 -14.42 6.17
C VAL A 95 3.88 -15.39 5.01
N CYS A 96 3.92 -14.89 3.76
CA CYS A 96 4.26 -15.68 2.58
C CYS A 96 5.71 -16.21 2.64
N GLN A 97 6.64 -15.45 3.21
CA GLN A 97 8.02 -15.88 3.47
C GLN A 97 8.06 -17.11 4.41
N GLU A 98 7.19 -17.14 5.42
CA GLU A 98 7.15 -18.22 6.42
C GLU A 98 6.42 -19.47 5.90
N LEU A 99 5.29 -19.29 5.21
CA LEU A 99 4.40 -20.40 4.85
C LEU A 99 4.52 -20.85 3.38
N GLY A 100 5.12 -20.03 2.54
CA GLY A 100 5.19 -20.23 1.11
C GLY A 100 3.93 -19.77 0.34
N PRO A 101 4.09 -19.47 -0.96
CA PRO A 101 3.04 -18.86 -1.78
C PRO A 101 1.83 -19.78 -2.02
N GLN A 102 2.03 -21.09 -2.12
CA GLN A 102 0.93 -22.02 -2.31
C GLN A 102 0.01 -22.07 -1.09
N ALA A 103 0.59 -22.12 0.12
CA ALA A 103 -0.19 -22.09 1.36
C ALA A 103 -0.98 -20.78 1.50
N MET A 104 -0.41 -19.63 1.10
CA MET A 104 -1.12 -18.35 1.11
C MET A 104 -2.29 -18.35 0.13
N ARG A 105 -2.10 -18.86 -1.08
CA ARG A 105 -3.17 -19.00 -2.08
C ARG A 105 -4.31 -19.88 -1.57
N ASP A 106 -4.00 -21.02 -0.95
CA ASP A 106 -4.98 -21.99 -0.47
C ASP A 106 -5.76 -21.50 0.77
N LYS A 107 -5.09 -20.72 1.63
CA LYS A 107 -5.67 -20.23 2.88
C LYS A 107 -6.43 -18.92 2.71
N ILE A 108 -5.91 -18.00 1.92
CA ILE A 108 -6.41 -16.61 1.80
C ILE A 108 -7.11 -16.37 0.47
N GLY A 109 -6.58 -16.92 -0.64
CA GLY A 109 -6.94 -16.56 -2.00
C GLY A 109 -6.10 -15.39 -2.52
N VAL A 110 -6.21 -15.13 -3.84
CA VAL A 110 -5.42 -14.08 -4.53
C VAL A 110 -6.23 -13.28 -5.55
N ASN A 111 -7.46 -13.68 -5.81
CA ASN A 111 -8.31 -13.07 -6.85
C ASN A 111 -9.02 -11.82 -6.33
N ALA A 112 -9.23 -10.83 -7.19
CA ALA A 112 -10.10 -9.71 -6.91
C ALA A 112 -11.52 -10.20 -6.57
N THR A 113 -12.16 -9.60 -5.57
CA THR A 113 -13.49 -10.04 -5.09
C THR A 113 -14.65 -9.42 -5.88
N GLY A 114 -14.40 -8.35 -6.64
CA GLY A 114 -15.45 -7.56 -7.29
C GLY A 114 -16.41 -6.88 -6.28
N ARG A 115 -16.00 -6.76 -5.02
CA ARG A 115 -16.78 -6.22 -3.91
C ARG A 115 -15.99 -5.16 -3.15
N ALA A 116 -16.69 -4.33 -2.37
CA ALA A 116 -16.05 -3.38 -1.47
C ALA A 116 -15.04 -4.05 -0.52
N PHE A 117 -13.94 -3.36 -0.24
CA PHE A 117 -12.81 -3.91 0.54
C PHE A 117 -13.18 -4.39 1.96
N ASN A 118 -14.32 -3.96 2.51
CA ASN A 118 -14.84 -4.33 3.81
C ASN A 118 -16.17 -5.12 3.71
N SER A 119 -16.46 -5.73 2.57
CA SER A 119 -17.70 -6.46 2.29
C SER A 119 -17.75 -7.80 3.02
N LEU A 120 -18.80 -8.06 3.79
CA LEU A 120 -19.13 -9.40 4.33
C LEU A 120 -19.50 -10.35 3.20
N ALA A 121 -20.28 -9.86 2.21
CA ALA A 121 -20.68 -10.66 1.06
C ALA A 121 -19.47 -11.17 0.23
N ALA A 122 -18.30 -10.52 0.30
CA ALA A 122 -17.09 -11.02 -0.34
C ALA A 122 -16.62 -12.36 0.26
N VAL A 123 -16.82 -12.58 1.56
CA VAL A 123 -16.53 -13.85 2.24
C VAL A 123 -17.61 -14.89 1.93
N GLU A 124 -18.91 -14.49 2.02
CA GLU A 124 -20.05 -15.39 1.82
C GLU A 124 -20.15 -15.94 0.39
N THR A 125 -19.78 -15.12 -0.60
CA THR A 125 -19.81 -15.50 -2.03
C THR A 125 -18.46 -15.96 -2.58
N GLY A 126 -17.40 -15.84 -1.80
CA GLY A 126 -16.06 -16.30 -2.16
C GLY A 126 -15.97 -17.84 -2.15
N ASP A 127 -14.99 -18.37 -2.86
CA ASP A 127 -14.70 -19.78 -2.90
C ASP A 127 -14.27 -20.28 -1.52
N ASP A 128 -15.19 -20.92 -0.80
CA ASP A 128 -15.02 -21.43 0.57
C ASP A 128 -14.54 -20.33 1.54
N GLY A 129 -15.12 -19.14 1.44
CA GLY A 129 -14.80 -17.98 2.30
C GLY A 129 -13.47 -17.27 1.98
N ARG A 130 -12.75 -17.71 0.94
CA ARG A 130 -11.51 -17.07 0.50
C ARG A 130 -11.78 -15.73 -0.20
N THR A 131 -10.87 -14.79 0.00
CA THR A 131 -10.90 -13.47 -0.64
C THR A 131 -9.52 -13.16 -1.25
N ASN A 132 -8.86 -12.10 -0.83
CA ASN A 132 -7.45 -11.81 -1.12
C ASN A 132 -6.86 -10.93 0.00
N PRO A 133 -5.52 -10.87 0.15
CA PRO A 133 -4.88 -10.15 1.26
C PRO A 133 -5.00 -8.63 1.20
N MET A 134 -5.51 -8.05 0.11
CA MET A 134 -5.64 -6.58 -0.03
C MET A 134 -6.99 -6.06 0.46
N VAL A 135 -8.02 -6.92 0.64
CA VAL A 135 -9.29 -6.58 1.31
C VAL A 135 -9.24 -6.92 2.79
N ASN A 136 -10.13 -6.32 3.61
CA ASN A 136 -10.05 -6.47 5.07
C ASN A 136 -10.18 -7.92 5.54
N ALA A 137 -11.10 -8.71 4.97
CA ALA A 137 -11.27 -10.11 5.33
C ALA A 137 -9.96 -10.92 5.14
N GLY A 138 -9.39 -10.87 3.95
CA GLY A 138 -8.16 -11.59 3.66
C GLY A 138 -6.94 -11.03 4.40
N ALA A 139 -6.90 -9.73 4.69
CA ALA A 139 -5.85 -9.12 5.50
C ALA A 139 -5.90 -9.60 6.96
N ILE A 140 -7.09 -9.64 7.58
CA ILE A 140 -7.29 -10.18 8.94
C ILE A 140 -6.92 -11.67 8.97
N ALA A 141 -7.36 -12.44 7.97
CA ALA A 141 -6.98 -13.85 7.83
C ALA A 141 -5.46 -14.01 7.68
N THR A 142 -4.78 -13.15 6.90
CA THR A 142 -3.31 -13.13 6.77
C THR A 142 -2.65 -12.82 8.12
N THR A 143 -3.11 -11.79 8.82
CA THR A 143 -2.60 -11.44 10.16
C THR A 143 -2.78 -12.58 11.16
N SER A 144 -3.85 -13.38 11.04
CA SER A 144 -4.07 -14.54 11.89
C SER A 144 -3.11 -15.71 11.66
N LEU A 145 -2.29 -15.63 10.62
CA LEU A 145 -1.23 -16.62 10.29
C LEU A 145 0.17 -16.21 10.74
N VAL A 146 0.33 -15.05 11.37
CA VAL A 146 1.64 -14.61 11.83
C VAL A 146 2.20 -15.58 12.87
N PRO A 147 3.50 -15.96 12.78
CA PRO A 147 4.11 -16.89 13.72
C PRO A 147 4.30 -16.27 15.11
N GLY A 148 4.36 -17.11 16.12
CA GLY A 148 4.66 -16.75 17.49
C GLY A 148 3.83 -17.53 18.51
N GLU A 149 4.47 -17.98 19.59
CA GLU A 149 3.85 -18.76 20.67
C GLU A 149 3.05 -17.90 21.66
N SER A 150 3.12 -16.57 21.53
CA SER A 150 2.42 -15.61 22.38
C SER A 150 2.00 -14.37 21.58
N LEU A 151 1.00 -13.65 22.07
CA LEU A 151 0.57 -12.39 21.50
C LEU A 151 1.74 -11.38 21.38
N ALA A 152 2.62 -11.33 22.36
CA ALA A 152 3.80 -10.47 22.32
C ALA A 152 4.79 -10.88 21.21
N ALA A 153 4.98 -12.18 20.96
CA ALA A 153 5.83 -12.67 19.88
C ALA A 153 5.21 -12.41 18.51
N GLN A 154 3.89 -12.60 18.36
CA GLN A 154 3.14 -12.30 17.13
C GLN A 154 3.18 -10.80 16.80
N TRP A 155 2.96 -9.94 17.79
CA TRP A 155 3.10 -8.50 17.61
C TRP A 155 4.53 -8.09 17.23
N ARG A 156 5.52 -8.66 17.87
CA ARG A 156 6.93 -8.40 17.54
C ARG A 156 7.25 -8.76 16.09
N PHE A 157 6.79 -9.91 15.61
CA PHE A 157 6.96 -10.32 14.21
C PHE A 157 6.40 -9.27 13.23
N ILE A 158 5.17 -8.79 13.47
CA ILE A 158 4.51 -7.74 12.67
C ILE A 158 5.32 -6.44 12.72
N HIS A 159 5.60 -5.96 13.92
CA HIS A 159 6.25 -4.68 14.14
C HIS A 159 7.68 -4.62 13.59
N GLU A 160 8.49 -5.63 13.91
CA GLU A 160 9.86 -5.73 13.39
C GLU A 160 9.88 -5.95 11.88
N GLY A 161 8.96 -6.74 11.34
CA GLY A 161 8.84 -6.98 9.91
C GLY A 161 8.54 -5.70 9.14
N LEU A 162 7.53 -4.93 9.53
CA LEU A 162 7.20 -3.64 8.93
C LEU A 162 8.33 -2.62 9.10
N SER A 163 8.97 -2.60 10.27
CA SER A 163 10.12 -1.73 10.54
C SER A 163 11.33 -2.05 9.66
N ARG A 164 11.59 -3.33 9.37
CA ARG A 164 12.65 -3.74 8.41
C ARG A 164 12.34 -3.28 6.99
N PHE A 165 11.08 -3.33 6.56
CA PHE A 165 10.68 -2.80 5.26
C PHE A 165 10.89 -1.29 5.17
N ALA A 166 10.57 -0.53 6.22
CA ALA A 166 10.77 0.92 6.29
C ALA A 166 12.25 1.34 6.50
N GLY A 167 13.10 0.42 6.98
CA GLY A 167 14.49 0.71 7.35
C GLY A 167 14.65 1.50 8.65
N ARG A 168 13.58 1.61 9.44
CA ARG A 168 13.57 2.22 10.78
C ARG A 168 12.49 1.61 11.66
N THR A 169 12.61 1.77 12.97
CA THR A 169 11.53 1.40 13.90
C THR A 169 10.32 2.31 13.70
N LEU A 170 9.16 1.71 13.48
CA LEU A 170 7.90 2.42 13.28
C LEU A 170 7.17 2.59 14.61
N PRO A 171 6.84 3.81 15.08
CA PRO A 171 6.10 3.99 16.31
C PRO A 171 4.61 3.65 16.15
N LEU A 172 4.00 3.12 17.21
CA LEU A 172 2.54 2.94 17.27
C LEU A 172 1.87 4.29 17.54
N ASN A 173 0.86 4.63 16.76
CA ASN A 173 -0.02 5.77 17.03
C ASN A 173 -1.11 5.33 18.01
N GLU A 174 -0.91 5.59 19.28
CA GLU A 174 -1.82 5.17 20.35
C GLU A 174 -3.22 5.81 20.21
N GLU A 175 -3.32 7.06 19.74
CA GLU A 175 -4.62 7.73 19.54
C GLU A 175 -5.44 7.06 18.44
N VAL A 176 -4.82 6.77 17.29
CA VAL A 176 -5.50 6.09 16.19
C VAL A 176 -5.82 4.64 16.56
N TYR A 177 -4.92 3.95 17.26
CA TYR A 177 -5.16 2.58 17.72
C TYR A 177 -6.36 2.52 18.69
N ALA A 178 -6.42 3.40 19.68
CA ALA A 178 -7.56 3.48 20.60
C ALA A 178 -8.86 3.81 19.87
N SER A 179 -8.85 4.85 19.02
CA SER A 179 -10.02 5.26 18.22
C SER A 179 -10.53 4.15 17.29
N ALA A 180 -9.63 3.40 16.66
CA ALA A 180 -9.98 2.28 15.80
C ALA A 180 -10.50 1.09 16.61
N SER A 181 -9.90 0.77 17.76
CA SER A 181 -10.31 -0.35 18.61
C SER A 181 -11.73 -0.19 19.17
N GLU A 182 -12.13 1.05 19.50
CA GLU A 182 -13.47 1.36 19.99
C GLU A 182 -14.56 1.24 18.92
N THR A 183 -14.23 1.45 17.64
CA THR A 183 -15.22 1.59 16.56
C THR A 183 -15.12 0.50 15.49
N ASN A 184 -14.27 -0.49 15.66
CA ASN A 184 -13.90 -1.49 14.65
C ASN A 184 -14.91 -2.65 14.48
N PHE A 185 -16.20 -2.38 14.64
CA PHE A 185 -17.26 -3.39 14.61
C PHE A 185 -17.30 -4.16 13.28
N ARG A 186 -17.00 -3.50 12.16
CA ARG A 186 -17.02 -4.15 10.84
C ARG A 186 -15.94 -5.23 10.72
N ASN A 187 -14.72 -4.95 11.17
CA ASN A 187 -13.64 -5.94 11.15
C ASN A 187 -13.85 -7.07 12.17
N GLN A 188 -14.45 -6.77 13.34
CA GLN A 188 -14.88 -7.80 14.29
C GLN A 188 -15.94 -8.73 13.67
N SER A 189 -16.89 -8.20 12.90
CA SER A 189 -17.89 -9.00 12.19
C SER A 189 -17.23 -9.87 11.09
N LEU A 190 -16.29 -9.30 10.34
CA LEU A 190 -15.51 -10.04 9.33
C LEU A 190 -14.73 -11.19 9.94
N SER A 191 -14.03 -10.99 11.06
CA SER A 191 -13.24 -12.04 11.71
C SER A 191 -14.10 -13.19 12.23
N ARG A 192 -15.29 -12.89 12.76
CA ARG A 192 -16.25 -13.93 13.20
C ARG A 192 -16.87 -14.66 12.01
N LEU A 193 -17.15 -13.97 10.91
CA LEU A 193 -17.61 -14.61 9.68
C LEU A 193 -16.54 -15.54 9.11
N LEU A 194 -15.28 -15.10 9.06
CA LEU A 194 -14.14 -15.95 8.65
C LEU A 194 -14.01 -17.20 9.54
N GLN A 195 -14.31 -17.09 10.84
CA GLN A 195 -14.32 -18.23 11.76
C GLN A 195 -15.35 -19.29 11.33
N SER A 196 -16.53 -18.90 10.90
CA SER A 196 -17.57 -19.85 10.44
C SER A 196 -17.17 -20.59 9.16
N PHE A 197 -16.26 -20.03 8.37
CA PHE A 197 -15.67 -20.65 7.18
C PHE A 197 -14.32 -21.37 7.46
N ASN A 198 -13.86 -21.43 8.71
CA ASN A 198 -12.53 -21.93 9.08
C ASN A 198 -11.39 -21.19 8.36
N ARG A 199 -11.56 -19.88 8.10
CA ARG A 199 -10.60 -19.01 7.39
C ARG A 199 -9.90 -17.99 8.29
N ILE A 200 -9.94 -18.20 9.61
CA ILE A 200 -9.13 -17.49 10.59
C ILE A 200 -8.37 -18.51 11.45
N TYR A 201 -7.12 -18.25 11.75
CA TYR A 201 -6.15 -19.25 12.25
C TYR A 201 -5.69 -18.96 13.69
N MET A 202 -6.31 -17.99 14.34
CA MET A 202 -6.21 -17.69 15.77
C MET A 202 -7.55 -17.19 16.29
N ASP A 203 -7.65 -16.84 17.56
CA ASP A 203 -8.86 -16.23 18.11
C ASP A 203 -9.25 -14.97 17.29
N PRO A 204 -10.51 -14.83 16.84
CA PRO A 204 -10.94 -13.73 15.99
C PRO A 204 -10.74 -12.34 16.60
N ALA A 205 -10.90 -12.20 17.94
CA ALA A 205 -10.69 -10.93 18.62
C ALA A 205 -9.20 -10.57 18.64
N VAL A 206 -8.32 -11.56 18.89
CA VAL A 206 -6.87 -11.39 18.85
C VAL A 206 -6.39 -11.02 17.45
N ALA A 207 -6.90 -11.71 16.40
CA ALA A 207 -6.54 -11.41 15.01
C ALA A 207 -6.95 -9.98 14.63
N THR A 208 -8.13 -9.54 15.06
CA THR A 208 -8.64 -8.19 14.80
C THR A 208 -7.83 -7.13 15.54
N ASP A 209 -7.41 -7.39 16.78
CA ASP A 209 -6.58 -6.47 17.55
C ASP A 209 -5.18 -6.32 16.94
N LEU A 210 -4.51 -7.41 16.58
CA LEU A 210 -3.22 -7.38 15.90
C LEU A 210 -3.31 -6.65 14.55
N TYR A 211 -4.38 -6.90 13.79
CA TYR A 211 -4.64 -6.19 12.53
C TYR A 211 -4.85 -4.68 12.76
N THR A 212 -5.56 -4.30 13.82
CA THR A 212 -5.78 -2.89 14.18
C THR A 212 -4.46 -2.22 14.58
N LYS A 213 -3.66 -2.88 15.39
CA LYS A 213 -2.31 -2.40 15.77
C LYS A 213 -1.39 -2.20 14.57
N GLN A 214 -1.31 -3.18 13.65
CA GLN A 214 -0.48 -3.04 12.46
C GLN A 214 -0.91 -1.86 11.58
N CYS A 215 -2.22 -1.60 11.47
CA CYS A 215 -2.77 -0.47 10.73
C CYS A 215 -2.48 0.88 11.39
N SER A 216 -2.20 0.89 12.69
CA SER A 216 -1.97 2.09 13.49
C SER A 216 -0.50 2.47 13.66
N LEU A 217 0.43 1.83 12.95
CA LEU A 217 1.83 2.24 12.93
C LEU A 217 2.01 3.54 12.13
N ASN A 218 2.82 4.45 12.64
CA ASN A 218 3.18 5.69 11.95
C ASN A 218 4.27 5.43 10.90
N VAL A 219 4.02 5.96 9.71
CA VAL A 219 4.93 6.00 8.57
C VAL A 219 4.90 7.39 7.94
N SER A 220 5.87 7.69 7.09
CA SER A 220 5.89 8.86 6.21
C SER A 220 5.80 8.44 4.73
N ALA A 221 5.63 9.40 3.82
CA ALA A 221 5.72 9.13 2.38
C ALA A 221 7.09 8.56 1.99
N LYS A 222 8.16 9.02 2.66
CA LYS A 222 9.52 8.48 2.49
C LYS A 222 9.61 7.02 2.95
N ASP A 223 9.02 6.66 4.10
CA ASP A 223 8.99 5.27 4.55
C ASP A 223 8.25 4.38 3.54
N LEU A 224 7.10 4.83 3.04
CA LEU A 224 6.36 4.08 2.02
C LEU A 224 7.18 3.89 0.74
N ALA A 225 7.94 4.91 0.30
CA ALA A 225 8.82 4.80 -0.85
C ALA A 225 9.94 3.78 -0.61
N VAL A 226 10.57 3.78 0.58
CA VAL A 226 11.59 2.78 0.98
C VAL A 226 10.99 1.37 1.03
N MET A 227 9.81 1.21 1.62
CA MET A 227 9.09 -0.07 1.67
C MET A 227 8.77 -0.59 0.25
N GLY A 228 8.30 0.31 -0.63
CA GLY A 228 8.06 -0.01 -2.04
C GLY A 228 9.34 -0.40 -2.78
N ALA A 229 10.41 0.37 -2.58
CA ALA A 229 11.72 0.08 -3.18
C ALA A 229 12.32 -1.24 -2.67
N THR A 230 12.03 -1.64 -1.42
CA THR A 230 12.41 -2.96 -0.89
C THR A 230 11.74 -4.09 -1.69
N LEU A 231 10.44 -3.97 -2.02
CA LEU A 231 9.78 -4.94 -2.91
C LEU A 231 10.32 -4.88 -4.34
N ALA A 232 10.66 -3.67 -4.83
CA ALA A 232 11.24 -3.48 -6.16
C ALA A 232 12.63 -4.10 -6.31
N ASP A 233 13.42 -4.13 -5.24
CA ASP A 233 14.79 -4.67 -5.18
C ASP A 233 14.84 -6.14 -4.70
N GLY A 234 13.82 -6.91 -5.04
CA GLY A 234 13.77 -8.33 -4.70
C GLY A 234 13.85 -8.61 -3.19
N GLY A 235 13.30 -7.73 -2.37
CA GLY A 235 13.21 -7.88 -0.92
C GLY A 235 14.43 -7.40 -0.13
N VAL A 236 15.38 -6.73 -0.77
CA VAL A 236 16.49 -6.06 -0.10
C VAL A 236 16.13 -4.59 0.14
N ASN A 237 16.18 -4.15 1.39
CA ASN A 237 15.95 -2.74 1.71
C ASN A 237 17.09 -1.88 1.14
N PRO A 238 16.81 -0.90 0.25
CA PRO A 238 17.88 -0.17 -0.45
C PRO A 238 18.65 0.80 0.45
N ILE A 239 18.15 1.12 1.63
CA ILE A 239 18.81 2.00 2.61
C ILE A 239 19.69 1.18 3.56
N THR A 240 19.13 0.14 4.20
CA THR A 240 19.83 -0.66 5.20
C THR A 240 20.65 -1.81 4.60
N LYS A 241 20.44 -2.12 3.31
CA LYS A 241 21.02 -3.25 2.58
C LYS A 241 20.72 -4.63 3.19
N GLN A 242 19.72 -4.70 4.07
CA GLN A 242 19.27 -5.94 4.67
C GLN A 242 18.18 -6.61 3.83
N ARG A 243 18.27 -7.93 3.67
CA ARG A 243 17.19 -8.72 3.09
C ARG A 243 16.03 -8.84 4.08
N VAL A 244 14.84 -8.45 3.67
CA VAL A 244 13.61 -8.53 4.45
C VAL A 244 12.81 -9.78 4.09
N VAL A 245 12.66 -10.05 2.78
CA VAL A 245 12.01 -11.24 2.21
C VAL A 245 12.74 -11.68 0.95
N ASP A 246 12.41 -12.86 0.43
CA ASP A 246 13.02 -13.39 -0.79
C ASP A 246 12.40 -12.78 -2.08
N PRO A 247 13.13 -12.76 -3.21
CA PRO A 247 12.65 -12.20 -4.48
C PRO A 247 11.35 -12.83 -4.97
N GLN A 248 11.20 -14.14 -4.75
CA GLN A 248 9.98 -14.85 -5.13
C GLN A 248 8.74 -14.36 -4.35
N VAL A 249 8.92 -14.01 -3.09
CA VAL A 249 7.84 -13.44 -2.26
C VAL A 249 7.43 -12.06 -2.76
N CYS A 250 8.40 -11.24 -3.17
CA CYS A 250 8.12 -9.93 -3.78
C CYS A 250 7.23 -10.08 -5.04
N HIS A 251 7.52 -11.06 -5.90
CA HIS A 251 6.70 -11.35 -7.07
C HIS A 251 5.22 -11.58 -6.71
N TYR A 252 4.94 -12.44 -5.71
CA TYR A 252 3.57 -12.71 -5.31
C TYR A 252 2.88 -11.51 -4.65
N ALA A 253 3.59 -10.74 -3.82
CA ALA A 253 3.05 -9.54 -3.21
C ALA A 253 2.68 -8.49 -4.27
N LEU A 254 3.56 -8.24 -5.24
CA LEU A 254 3.32 -7.30 -6.34
C LEU A 254 2.17 -7.74 -7.25
N ALA A 255 2.06 -9.05 -7.54
CA ALA A 255 0.97 -9.58 -8.34
C ALA A 255 -0.41 -9.34 -7.69
N VAL A 256 -0.53 -9.54 -6.38
CA VAL A 256 -1.79 -9.28 -5.65
C VAL A 256 -2.06 -7.78 -5.49
N MET A 257 -1.01 -6.96 -5.31
CA MET A 257 -1.15 -5.49 -5.34
C MET A 257 -1.69 -5.00 -6.68
N ALA A 258 -1.19 -5.54 -7.80
CA ALA A 258 -1.64 -5.15 -9.14
C ALA A 258 -3.15 -5.43 -9.35
N THR A 259 -3.66 -6.55 -8.83
CA THR A 259 -5.05 -6.96 -9.05
C THR A 259 -6.06 -6.36 -8.08
N ALA A 260 -5.67 -5.96 -6.86
CA ALA A 260 -6.61 -5.63 -5.78
C ALA A 260 -6.15 -4.52 -4.83
N GLY A 261 -5.08 -3.77 -5.15
CA GLY A 261 -4.44 -2.86 -4.20
C GLY A 261 -5.16 -1.54 -3.96
N LEU A 262 -5.99 -1.07 -4.89
CA LEU A 262 -6.68 0.23 -4.86
C LEU A 262 -8.20 0.06 -4.69
N TYR A 263 -8.61 -0.85 -3.83
CA TYR A 263 -10.01 -1.10 -3.54
C TYR A 263 -10.81 -1.44 -4.82
N GLU A 264 -12.00 -0.89 -4.96
CA GLU A 264 -12.87 -1.13 -6.12
C GLU A 264 -12.33 -0.53 -7.44
N THR A 265 -11.40 0.41 -7.35
CA THR A 265 -10.79 1.11 -8.49
C THR A 265 -9.43 0.55 -8.91
N SER A 266 -9.10 -0.69 -8.49
CA SER A 266 -7.82 -1.33 -8.85
C SER A 266 -7.63 -1.51 -10.36
N GLY A 267 -8.71 -1.73 -11.11
CA GLY A 267 -8.68 -1.81 -12.57
C GLY A 267 -8.34 -0.47 -13.21
N ASP A 268 -9.02 0.61 -12.80
CA ASP A 268 -8.76 1.98 -13.28
C ASP A 268 -7.32 2.41 -12.96
N TRP A 269 -6.86 2.08 -11.74
CA TRP A 269 -5.48 2.34 -11.33
C TRP A 269 -4.47 1.66 -12.26
N LEU A 270 -4.63 0.37 -12.50
CA LEU A 270 -3.68 -0.39 -13.33
C LEU A 270 -3.73 0.08 -14.79
N TYR A 271 -4.93 0.43 -15.29
CA TYR A 271 -5.12 0.96 -16.63
C TYR A 271 -4.46 2.33 -16.86
N GLU A 272 -4.53 3.22 -15.87
CA GLU A 272 -4.02 4.59 -16.00
C GLU A 272 -2.56 4.76 -15.57
N ILE A 273 -2.09 3.95 -14.61
CA ILE A 273 -0.80 4.13 -13.92
C ILE A 273 0.19 3.01 -14.26
N GLY A 274 -0.33 1.81 -14.57
CA GLY A 274 0.49 0.71 -15.05
C GLY A 274 1.42 0.07 -14.00
N LEU A 275 1.17 0.27 -12.70
CA LEU A 275 2.04 -0.18 -11.61
C LEU A 275 1.26 -0.86 -10.47
N PRO A 276 1.84 -1.87 -9.81
CA PRO A 276 1.35 -2.34 -8.53
C PRO A 276 1.31 -1.20 -7.51
N GLY A 277 0.19 -1.04 -6.82
CA GLY A 277 0.03 -0.02 -5.78
C GLY A 277 -0.82 -0.50 -4.61
N LYS A 278 -0.71 0.20 -3.48
CA LYS A 278 -1.60 0.00 -2.33
C LYS A 278 -1.90 1.30 -1.65
N SER A 279 -3.19 1.58 -1.48
CA SER A 279 -3.69 2.75 -0.77
C SER A 279 -4.13 2.44 0.66
N GLY A 280 -4.17 3.46 1.49
CA GLY A 280 -4.71 3.42 2.84
C GLY A 280 -5.55 4.66 3.15
N ILE A 281 -6.61 4.48 3.93
CA ILE A 281 -7.52 5.58 4.31
C ILE A 281 -6.87 6.67 5.18
N GLY A 282 -5.61 6.50 5.58
CA GLY A 282 -4.79 7.57 6.18
C GLY A 282 -4.27 8.59 5.18
N GLY A 283 -4.47 8.38 3.87
CA GLY A 283 -3.98 9.27 2.80
C GLY A 283 -2.68 8.81 2.14
N GLY A 284 -2.12 7.67 2.56
CA GLY A 284 -0.90 7.10 1.98
C GLY A 284 -1.18 6.22 0.77
N ILE A 285 -0.30 6.30 -0.24
CA ILE A 285 -0.22 5.32 -1.34
C ILE A 285 1.24 4.91 -1.52
N VAL A 286 1.50 3.61 -1.58
CA VAL A 286 2.76 3.06 -2.08
C VAL A 286 2.56 2.53 -3.49
N THR A 287 3.49 2.84 -4.38
CA THR A 287 3.52 2.36 -5.77
C THR A 287 4.89 1.77 -6.05
N VAL A 288 4.95 0.65 -6.76
CA VAL A 288 6.19 -0.11 -6.95
C VAL A 288 6.46 -0.33 -8.43
N SER A 289 7.64 0.06 -8.89
CA SER A 289 8.18 -0.31 -10.20
C SER A 289 9.28 -1.35 -10.01
N PRO A 290 9.03 -2.64 -10.31
CA PRO A 290 10.00 -3.72 -10.11
C PRO A 290 11.32 -3.42 -10.80
N GLY A 291 12.44 -3.61 -10.09
CA GLY A 291 13.79 -3.34 -10.56
C GLY A 291 14.21 -1.86 -10.59
N LYS A 292 13.28 -0.91 -10.36
CA LYS A 292 13.58 0.54 -10.44
C LYS A 292 13.47 1.24 -9.09
N GLY A 293 12.33 1.09 -8.40
CA GLY A 293 12.13 1.76 -7.12
C GLY A 293 10.70 1.78 -6.62
N GLY A 294 10.50 2.51 -5.54
CA GLY A 294 9.21 2.78 -4.90
C GLY A 294 8.86 4.26 -4.92
N LEU A 295 7.58 4.55 -5.09
CA LEU A 295 6.98 5.86 -4.91
C LEU A 295 6.05 5.80 -3.70
N GLY A 296 6.26 6.70 -2.74
CA GLY A 296 5.39 6.93 -1.59
C GLY A 296 4.76 8.31 -1.69
N THR A 297 3.45 8.39 -1.48
CA THR A 297 2.72 9.66 -1.40
C THR A 297 1.91 9.73 -0.13
N PHE A 298 1.72 10.94 0.39
CA PHE A 298 0.83 11.22 1.50
C PHE A 298 0.03 12.49 1.21
N ALA A 299 -1.29 12.36 1.18
CA ALA A 299 -2.23 13.47 1.16
C ALA A 299 -3.57 12.98 1.73
N PRO A 300 -4.08 13.55 2.85
CA PRO A 300 -5.25 13.05 3.57
C PRO A 300 -6.56 13.00 2.78
N PRO A 301 -6.87 13.97 1.86
CA PRO A 301 -8.13 13.93 1.11
C PRO A 301 -8.23 12.74 0.18
N LEU A 302 -9.35 11.99 0.32
CA LEU A 302 -9.66 10.75 -0.38
C LEU A 302 -10.82 10.94 -1.36
N ASP A 303 -10.82 10.13 -2.42
CA ASP A 303 -11.97 9.96 -3.31
C ASP A 303 -13.07 9.10 -2.67
N ALA A 304 -14.12 8.82 -3.44
CA ALA A 304 -15.26 8.02 -2.96
C ALA A 304 -14.90 6.55 -2.65
N ALA A 305 -13.85 6.01 -3.27
CA ALA A 305 -13.37 4.65 -3.03
C ALA A 305 -12.43 4.57 -1.81
N GLY A 306 -11.92 5.71 -1.32
CA GLY A 306 -11.01 5.79 -0.17
C GLY A 306 -9.54 5.93 -0.53
N ASN A 307 -9.23 6.29 -1.77
CA ASN A 307 -7.86 6.50 -2.26
C ASN A 307 -7.50 7.99 -2.23
N SER A 308 -6.25 8.32 -1.87
CA SER A 308 -5.75 9.70 -1.90
C SER A 308 -5.83 10.31 -3.29
N VAL A 309 -6.57 11.43 -3.44
CA VAL A 309 -6.75 12.10 -4.74
C VAL A 309 -5.41 12.58 -5.29
N LYS A 310 -4.66 13.38 -4.51
CA LYS A 310 -3.34 13.87 -4.94
C LYS A 310 -2.34 12.73 -5.16
N GLY A 311 -2.42 11.68 -4.33
CA GLY A 311 -1.55 10.51 -4.46
C GLY A 311 -1.73 9.78 -5.80
N GLN A 312 -2.96 9.62 -6.27
CA GLN A 312 -3.26 9.03 -7.57
C GLN A 312 -2.75 9.90 -8.73
N LEU A 313 -2.98 11.21 -8.68
CA LEU A 313 -2.51 12.16 -9.70
C LEU A 313 -0.99 12.16 -9.83
N VAL A 314 -0.26 12.15 -8.70
CA VAL A 314 1.20 12.05 -8.67
C VAL A 314 1.67 10.72 -9.23
N ALA A 315 1.06 9.61 -8.81
CA ALA A 315 1.43 8.29 -9.28
C ALA A 315 1.28 8.16 -10.80
N LYS A 316 0.18 8.69 -11.36
CA LYS A 316 -0.04 8.74 -12.82
C LYS A 316 1.05 9.55 -13.52
N TYR A 317 1.30 10.77 -13.05
CA TYR A 317 2.32 11.64 -13.64
C TYR A 317 3.72 11.02 -13.59
N LEU A 318 4.15 10.53 -12.42
CA LEU A 318 5.50 10.00 -12.24
C LEU A 318 5.69 8.62 -12.88
N SER A 319 4.65 7.78 -12.94
CA SER A 319 4.72 6.50 -13.65
C SER A 319 5.11 6.71 -15.12
N GLN A 320 4.47 7.66 -15.77
CA GLN A 320 4.71 7.99 -17.17
C GLN A 320 6.04 8.73 -17.38
N SER A 321 6.28 9.81 -16.62
CA SER A 321 7.42 10.70 -16.84
C SER A 321 8.77 10.12 -16.39
N LEU A 322 8.78 9.18 -15.41
CA LEU A 322 9.98 8.46 -14.97
C LEU A 322 10.17 7.11 -15.68
N GLY A 323 9.27 6.76 -16.62
CA GLY A 323 9.32 5.47 -17.31
C GLY A 323 9.15 4.28 -16.37
N MET A 324 8.27 4.40 -15.38
CA MET A 324 8.04 3.35 -14.38
C MET A 324 6.97 2.33 -14.81
N ASP A 325 6.08 2.70 -15.74
CA ASP A 325 4.97 1.89 -16.23
C ASP A 325 5.45 0.53 -16.77
N LEU A 326 4.79 -0.56 -16.39
CA LEU A 326 5.14 -1.93 -16.78
C LEU A 326 4.63 -2.31 -18.17
N PHE A 327 3.66 -1.57 -18.72
CA PHE A 327 2.96 -1.93 -19.96
C PHE A 327 3.38 -1.10 -21.16
N VAL A 328 4.22 -0.09 -20.95
CA VAL A 328 4.75 0.75 -22.04
C VAL A 328 5.99 0.10 -22.65
N SER A 329 5.97 -0.02 -23.98
CA SER A 329 7.11 -0.53 -24.77
C SER A 329 7.28 0.30 -26.04
N GLN A 330 8.53 0.38 -26.55
CA GLN A 330 8.82 0.89 -27.86
C GLN A 330 9.43 -0.19 -28.73
N PRO A 331 9.15 -0.22 -30.05
CA PRO A 331 9.89 -1.06 -30.99
C PRO A 331 11.38 -0.75 -30.92
N GLU A 332 12.23 -1.76 -31.05
CA GLU A 332 13.66 -1.54 -31.31
C GLU A 332 13.80 -0.82 -32.67
N PRO A 333 14.69 0.18 -32.80
CA PRO A 333 14.91 0.92 -34.03
C PRO A 333 15.50 0.06 -35.15
#